data_a88f58ee639e9a446ec5f726dd1dc586
#
_entry.id   a88f58ee639e9a446ec5f726dd1dc586
#
_cell.length_a   1.000
_cell.length_b   1.000
_cell.length_c   1.000
_cell.angle_alpha   90.00
_cell.angle_beta   90.00
_cell.angle_gamma   90.00
#
_symmetry.space_group_name_H-M   'P 1'
#
loop_
_entity.id
_entity.type
_entity.pdbx_description
1 polymer ?
#
loop_
_entity_poly.entity_id
_entity_poly.type
_entity_poly.pdbx_seq_one_letter_code
_entity_poly.pdbx_strand_id
1 'polypeptide(L)'
;MKKQTIVIHSGGMDSSLCLALAIREFGKENVLSLSFDYQQRHSPELEQAAKICGCWQVDHAVLDIHCLQEITDNALMNSAIKIKQVKGEAPNTLVVGRNGLMARLGAIHAHHLGAKSIFMGVMGIEGNHSGYRDCSRAYMDLMQEILRVDLGDPEFTIRTPLVVMSKKETMELGHELDILDFLWEETITCYQGMRRDGCKECPACVLRNEGMAQFKAIG
;
A
#
# COMPACT_ATOMS: atom_id res chain seq x y z
N MET A 1 -2.98 -15.08 17.96
CA MET A 1 -1.63 -14.73 18.48
C MET A 1 -1.58 -13.22 18.62
N LYS A 2 -0.87 -12.70 19.65
CA LYS A 2 -0.69 -11.24 19.78
C LYS A 2 0.27 -10.74 18.70
N LYS A 3 0.00 -9.56 18.15
CA LYS A 3 0.87 -8.86 17.19
C LYS A 3 1.24 -7.48 17.74
N GLN A 4 2.35 -6.90 17.29
CA GLN A 4 2.74 -5.54 17.66
C GLN A 4 2.31 -4.53 16.62
N THR A 5 2.24 -4.94 15.35
CA THR A 5 1.80 -4.07 14.26
C THR A 5 1.14 -4.87 13.13
N ILE A 6 0.31 -4.17 12.35
CA ILE A 6 -0.25 -4.69 11.09
C ILE A 6 0.27 -3.82 9.94
N VAL A 7 0.59 -4.45 8.81
CA VAL A 7 0.92 -3.74 7.57
C VAL A 7 -0.19 -3.95 6.57
N ILE A 8 -0.79 -2.87 6.09
CA ILE A 8 -1.75 -2.90 4.97
C ILE A 8 -0.94 -3.17 3.70
N HIS A 9 -1.04 -4.40 3.19
CA HIS A 9 -0.16 -4.95 2.17
C HIS A 9 -0.94 -5.34 0.92
N SER A 10 -0.63 -4.70 -0.20
CA SER A 10 -1.29 -4.96 -1.49
C SER A 10 -0.49 -5.89 -2.42
N GLY A 11 0.74 -6.29 -2.04
CA GLY A 11 1.67 -6.98 -2.95
C GLY A 11 2.41 -6.04 -3.91
N GLY A 12 2.12 -4.73 -3.84
CA GLY A 12 2.86 -3.68 -4.55
C GLY A 12 4.14 -3.27 -3.84
N MET A 13 5.03 -2.59 -4.57
CA MET A 13 6.37 -2.23 -4.09
C MET A 13 6.36 -1.42 -2.79
N ASP A 14 5.54 -0.38 -2.71
CA ASP A 14 5.53 0.52 -1.56
C ASP A 14 5.03 -0.16 -0.28
N SER A 15 3.96 -0.94 -0.38
CA SER A 15 3.44 -1.70 0.75
C SER A 15 4.37 -2.84 1.19
N SER A 16 5.11 -3.44 0.24
CA SER A 16 6.13 -4.45 0.55
C SER A 16 7.35 -3.82 1.23
N LEU A 17 7.76 -2.61 0.82
CA LEU A 17 8.80 -1.85 1.51
C LEU A 17 8.38 -1.51 2.95
N CYS A 18 7.14 -1.10 3.18
CA CYS A 18 6.58 -0.91 4.52
C CYS A 18 6.57 -2.20 5.34
N LEU A 19 6.28 -3.34 4.70
CA LEU A 19 6.33 -4.66 5.36
C LEU A 19 7.76 -5.00 5.82
N ALA A 20 8.76 -4.76 4.96
CA ALA A 20 10.16 -4.96 5.31
C ALA A 20 10.62 -4.07 6.48
N LEU A 21 10.20 -2.79 6.49
CA LEU A 21 10.48 -1.88 7.60
C LEU A 21 9.84 -2.35 8.91
N ALA A 22 8.60 -2.81 8.86
CA ALA A 22 7.91 -3.36 10.04
C ALA A 22 8.59 -4.65 10.55
N ILE A 23 8.99 -5.54 9.66
CA ILE A 23 9.74 -6.76 10.02
C ILE A 23 11.06 -6.40 10.70
N ARG A 24 11.80 -5.43 10.15
CA ARG A 24 13.08 -4.99 10.72
C ARG A 24 12.93 -4.40 12.11
N GLU A 25 11.84 -3.68 12.37
CA GLU A 25 11.60 -3.02 13.66
C GLU A 25 11.03 -3.96 14.72
N PHE A 26 10.07 -4.81 14.37
CA PHE A 26 9.30 -5.60 15.33
C PHE A 26 9.64 -7.10 15.33
N GLY A 27 10.36 -7.59 14.32
CA GLY A 27 10.49 -9.02 14.07
C GLY A 27 9.28 -9.61 13.33
N LYS A 28 9.52 -10.56 12.44
CA LYS A 28 8.50 -11.15 11.56
C LYS A 28 7.32 -11.79 12.29
N GLU A 29 7.59 -12.37 13.46
CA GLU A 29 6.58 -13.04 14.32
C GLU A 29 5.59 -12.05 14.95
N ASN A 30 5.98 -10.78 15.08
CA ASN A 30 5.18 -9.70 15.69
C ASN A 30 4.41 -8.86 14.65
N VAL A 31 4.61 -9.15 13.37
CA VAL A 31 3.96 -8.44 12.25
C VAL A 31 2.86 -9.32 11.66
N LEU A 32 1.74 -8.69 11.28
CA LEU A 32 0.74 -9.28 10.40
C LEU A 32 0.67 -8.48 9.11
N SER A 33 0.83 -9.14 7.99
CA SER A 33 0.48 -8.60 6.67
C SER A 33 -1.02 -8.75 6.44
N LEU A 34 -1.73 -7.64 6.17
CA LEU A 34 -3.16 -7.62 5.94
C LEU A 34 -3.46 -7.10 4.54
N SER A 35 -4.01 -7.94 3.70
CA SER A 35 -4.50 -7.59 2.37
C SER A 35 -6.03 -7.46 2.35
N PHE A 36 -6.54 -6.71 1.39
CA PHE A 36 -7.96 -6.52 1.17
C PHE A 36 -8.36 -7.03 -0.21
N ASP A 37 -9.35 -7.91 -0.26
CA ASP A 37 -10.01 -8.32 -1.49
C ASP A 37 -11.28 -7.48 -1.67
N TYR A 38 -11.30 -6.64 -2.70
CA TYR A 38 -12.46 -5.87 -3.14
C TYR A 38 -12.81 -6.18 -4.60
N GLN A 39 -12.42 -7.38 -5.07
CA GLN A 39 -12.56 -7.83 -6.46
C GLN A 39 -11.93 -6.82 -7.44
N GLN A 40 -10.78 -6.27 -7.06
CA GLN A 40 -9.99 -5.45 -7.96
C GLN A 40 -9.70 -6.23 -9.26
N ARG A 41 -9.51 -5.49 -10.32
CA ARG A 41 -9.36 -5.97 -11.72
C ARG A 41 -8.42 -7.17 -11.90
N HIS A 42 -7.49 -7.37 -10.96
CA HIS A 42 -6.51 -8.47 -10.99
C HIS A 42 -6.26 -9.03 -9.59
N SER A 43 -6.64 -10.30 -9.40
CA SER A 43 -6.24 -11.11 -8.25
C SER A 43 -4.72 -11.39 -8.14
N PRO A 44 -3.86 -11.22 -9.19
CA PRO A 44 -2.42 -11.45 -9.07
C PRO A 44 -1.73 -10.66 -7.95
N GLU A 45 -2.26 -9.49 -7.57
CA GLU A 45 -1.70 -8.71 -6.46
C GLU A 45 -1.85 -9.44 -5.12
N LEU A 46 -3.00 -10.07 -4.84
CA LEU A 46 -3.23 -10.83 -3.60
C LEU A 46 -2.38 -12.10 -3.54
N GLU A 47 -2.28 -12.83 -4.65
CA GLU A 47 -1.40 -14.00 -4.77
C GLU A 47 0.06 -13.60 -4.57
N GLN A 48 0.45 -12.45 -5.11
CA GLN A 48 1.80 -11.95 -4.95
C GLN A 48 2.08 -11.49 -3.52
N ALA A 49 1.12 -10.85 -2.85
CA ALA A 49 1.21 -10.52 -1.43
C ALA A 49 1.44 -11.78 -0.57
N ALA A 50 0.65 -12.84 -0.82
CA ALA A 50 0.81 -14.12 -0.14
C ALA A 50 2.18 -14.74 -0.39
N LYS A 51 2.68 -14.69 -1.64
CA LYS A 51 4.01 -15.20 -2.01
C LYS A 51 5.13 -14.44 -1.29
N ILE A 52 5.08 -13.10 -1.27
CA ILE A 52 6.05 -12.26 -0.56
C ILE A 52 6.06 -12.61 0.94
N CYS A 53 4.88 -12.73 1.55
CA CYS A 53 4.75 -13.12 2.95
C CYS A 53 5.33 -14.52 3.23
N GLY A 54 5.13 -15.47 2.32
CA GLY A 54 5.76 -16.80 2.39
C GLY A 54 7.28 -16.74 2.33
N CYS A 55 7.85 -15.94 1.41
CA CYS A 55 9.30 -15.73 1.31
C CYS A 55 9.89 -15.11 2.59
N TRP A 56 9.21 -14.15 3.19
CA TRP A 56 9.66 -13.46 4.40
C TRP A 56 9.19 -14.12 5.69
N GLN A 57 8.41 -15.21 5.59
CA GLN A 57 7.86 -15.98 6.72
C GLN A 57 7.05 -15.10 7.70
N VAL A 58 6.21 -14.25 7.16
CA VAL A 58 5.30 -13.35 7.91
C VAL A 58 3.88 -13.87 7.80
N ASP A 59 3.14 -13.83 8.91
CA ASP A 59 1.71 -14.16 8.90
C ASP A 59 0.94 -13.23 7.96
N HIS A 60 0.06 -13.80 7.16
CA HIS A 60 -0.74 -13.08 6.16
C HIS A 60 -2.22 -13.39 6.33
N ALA A 61 -3.05 -12.36 6.29
CA ALA A 61 -4.50 -12.45 6.28
C ALA A 61 -5.08 -11.63 5.13
N VAL A 62 -6.23 -12.07 4.61
CA VAL A 62 -6.99 -11.36 3.59
C VAL A 62 -8.38 -11.07 4.15
N LEU A 63 -8.81 -9.82 4.08
CA LEU A 63 -10.17 -9.41 4.41
C LEU A 63 -10.97 -9.13 3.13
N ASP A 64 -12.13 -9.74 3.05
CA ASP A 64 -13.12 -9.48 2.01
C ASP A 64 -13.86 -8.18 2.29
N ILE A 65 -13.83 -7.25 1.33
CA ILE A 65 -14.56 -5.99 1.32
C ILE A 65 -15.29 -5.78 -0.01
N HIS A 66 -15.82 -6.84 -0.59
CA HIS A 66 -16.52 -6.83 -1.89
C HIS A 66 -17.70 -5.86 -1.95
N CYS A 67 -18.28 -5.50 -0.80
CA CYS A 67 -19.34 -4.48 -0.72
C CYS A 67 -18.97 -3.14 -1.37
N LEU A 68 -17.68 -2.85 -1.55
CA LEU A 68 -17.25 -1.65 -2.27
C LEU A 68 -17.71 -1.63 -3.73
N GLN A 69 -17.86 -2.77 -4.38
CA GLN A 69 -18.35 -2.85 -5.76
C GLN A 69 -19.81 -2.45 -5.90
N GLU A 70 -20.60 -2.67 -4.86
CA GLU A 70 -22.03 -2.33 -4.87
C GLU A 70 -22.27 -0.83 -4.78
N ILE A 71 -21.30 -0.07 -4.26
CA ILE A 71 -21.45 1.36 -3.96
C ILE A 71 -20.52 2.27 -4.75
N THR A 72 -19.65 1.70 -5.62
CA THR A 72 -18.73 2.50 -6.43
C THR A 72 -18.48 1.82 -7.78
N ASP A 73 -18.38 2.63 -8.84
CA ASP A 73 -18.01 2.18 -10.18
C ASP A 73 -16.82 3.04 -10.68
N ASN A 74 -15.69 2.39 -10.91
CA ASN A 74 -14.46 3.04 -11.37
C ASN A 74 -13.56 2.08 -12.13
N ALA A 75 -12.55 2.62 -12.83
CA ALA A 75 -11.66 1.83 -13.69
C ALA A 75 -10.78 0.83 -12.94
N LEU A 76 -10.63 0.94 -11.62
CA LEU A 76 -9.87 -0.02 -10.83
C LEU A 76 -10.67 -1.30 -10.55
N MET A 77 -12.00 -1.17 -10.43
CA MET A 77 -12.90 -2.26 -10.08
C MET A 77 -13.64 -2.83 -11.30
N ASN A 78 -13.87 -2.00 -12.33
CA ASN A 78 -14.60 -2.38 -13.54
C ASN A 78 -13.68 -2.48 -14.75
N SER A 79 -13.44 -3.70 -15.25
CA SER A 79 -12.53 -3.93 -16.38
C SER A 79 -13.03 -3.39 -17.72
N ALA A 80 -14.31 -3.07 -17.85
CA ALA A 80 -14.87 -2.45 -19.05
C ALA A 80 -14.50 -0.95 -19.14
N ILE A 81 -14.13 -0.31 -18.02
CA ILE A 81 -13.73 1.09 -17.98
C ILE A 81 -12.23 1.20 -18.26
N LYS A 82 -11.84 1.92 -19.32
CA LYS A 82 -10.42 2.19 -19.60
C LYS A 82 -9.82 3.10 -18.53
N ILE A 83 -8.63 2.76 -18.05
CA ILE A 83 -7.86 3.61 -17.13
C ILE A 83 -7.47 4.89 -17.87
N LYS A 84 -7.82 6.03 -17.28
CA LYS A 84 -7.50 7.36 -17.79
C LYS A 84 -7.05 8.26 -16.65
N GLN A 85 -6.06 9.08 -16.92
CA GLN A 85 -5.66 10.17 -16.05
C GLN A 85 -5.58 11.45 -16.86
N VAL A 86 -6.36 12.45 -16.46
CA VAL A 86 -6.37 13.78 -17.08
C VAL A 86 -5.68 14.72 -16.10
N LYS A 87 -4.72 15.51 -16.59
CA LYS A 87 -3.99 16.46 -15.75
C LYS A 87 -4.95 17.47 -15.11
N GLY A 88 -4.93 17.57 -13.79
CA GLY A 88 -5.81 18.46 -13.02
C GLY A 88 -7.14 17.84 -12.58
N GLU A 89 -7.44 16.61 -12.98
CA GLU A 89 -8.63 15.88 -12.56
C GLU A 89 -8.25 14.70 -11.64
N ALA A 90 -9.20 14.25 -10.83
CA ALA A 90 -9.04 13.02 -10.08
C ALA A 90 -8.96 11.83 -11.05
N PRO A 91 -8.04 10.85 -10.84
CA PRO A 91 -7.95 9.70 -11.71
C PRO A 91 -9.22 8.86 -11.66
N ASN A 92 -9.63 8.28 -12.77
CA ASN A 92 -10.83 7.43 -12.81
C ASN A 92 -10.64 6.06 -12.13
N THR A 93 -9.46 5.82 -11.56
CA THR A 93 -9.13 4.69 -10.67
C THR A 93 -9.32 5.05 -9.19
N LEU A 94 -9.74 6.29 -8.88
CA LEU A 94 -9.98 6.72 -7.51
C LEU A 94 -11.22 6.03 -6.93
N VAL A 95 -11.02 5.26 -5.88
CA VAL A 95 -12.09 4.80 -4.98
C VAL A 95 -12.08 5.75 -3.78
N VAL A 96 -13.10 6.60 -3.69
CA VAL A 96 -13.16 7.66 -2.68
C VAL A 96 -13.06 7.08 -1.26
N GLY A 97 -12.07 7.53 -0.50
CA GLY A 97 -11.90 7.13 0.91
C GLY A 97 -11.43 5.68 1.12
N ARG A 98 -11.02 4.96 0.06
CA ARG A 98 -10.59 3.56 0.18
C ARG A 98 -9.45 3.38 1.19
N ASN A 99 -8.42 4.23 1.15
CA ASN A 99 -7.30 4.12 2.09
C ASN A 99 -7.76 4.37 3.54
N GLY A 100 -8.71 5.27 3.76
CA GLY A 100 -9.32 5.48 5.07
C GLY A 100 -10.13 4.28 5.57
N LEU A 101 -10.89 3.62 4.68
CA LEU A 101 -11.61 2.39 5.01
C LEU A 101 -10.63 1.28 5.39
N MET A 102 -9.58 1.07 4.58
CA MET A 102 -8.55 0.06 4.87
C MET A 102 -7.81 0.36 6.19
N ALA A 103 -7.51 1.63 6.47
CA ALA A 103 -6.92 2.05 7.73
C ALA A 103 -7.83 1.71 8.92
N ARG A 104 -9.14 1.99 8.81
CA ARG A 104 -10.12 1.69 9.86
C ARG A 104 -10.25 0.19 10.11
N LEU A 105 -10.42 -0.61 9.07
CA LEU A 105 -10.51 -2.07 9.20
C LEU A 105 -9.21 -2.67 9.76
N GLY A 106 -8.06 -2.18 9.29
CA GLY A 106 -6.75 -2.56 9.81
C GLY A 106 -6.57 -2.23 11.28
N ALA A 107 -7.04 -1.05 11.72
CA ALA A 107 -6.98 -0.62 13.12
C ALA A 107 -7.90 -1.46 14.04
N ILE A 108 -9.11 -1.79 13.59
CA ILE A 108 -10.02 -2.70 14.31
C ILE A 108 -9.35 -4.06 14.48
N HIS A 109 -8.73 -4.59 13.43
CA HIS A 109 -8.03 -5.87 13.50
C HIS A 109 -6.77 -5.78 14.38
N ALA A 110 -6.02 -4.67 14.30
CA ALA A 110 -4.88 -4.38 15.17
C ALA A 110 -5.28 -4.43 16.65
N HIS A 111 -6.35 -3.74 17.01
CA HIS A 111 -6.89 -3.73 18.37
C HIS A 111 -7.25 -5.14 18.85
N HIS A 112 -7.93 -5.92 18.01
CA HIS A 112 -8.28 -7.32 18.33
C HIS A 112 -7.04 -8.19 18.62
N LEU A 113 -5.93 -7.95 17.91
CA LEU A 113 -4.66 -8.70 18.10
C LEU A 113 -3.75 -8.07 19.15
N GLY A 114 -4.12 -6.95 19.74
CA GLY A 114 -3.32 -6.21 20.73
C GLY A 114 -2.18 -5.39 20.13
N ALA A 115 -2.21 -5.15 18.81
CA ALA A 115 -1.25 -4.29 18.11
C ALA A 115 -1.59 -2.82 18.32
N LYS A 116 -0.55 -1.97 18.38
CA LYS A 116 -0.64 -0.53 18.68
C LYS A 116 -0.43 0.35 17.46
N SER A 117 -0.19 -0.23 16.30
CA SER A 117 0.05 0.51 15.07
C SER A 117 -0.38 -0.25 13.82
N ILE A 118 -0.62 0.52 12.76
CA ILE A 118 -0.69 0.00 11.40
C ILE A 118 0.30 0.75 10.51
N PHE A 119 0.85 0.06 9.50
CA PHE A 119 1.66 0.65 8.45
C PHE A 119 0.88 0.74 7.15
N MET A 120 1.04 1.84 6.44
CA MET A 120 0.45 2.06 5.12
C MET A 120 1.48 2.62 4.15
N GLY A 121 1.61 2.00 2.98
CA GLY A 121 2.54 2.40 1.92
C GLY A 121 1.99 3.53 1.04
N VAL A 122 1.39 4.55 1.64
CA VAL A 122 0.91 5.73 0.91
C VAL A 122 2.05 6.69 0.61
N MET A 123 2.01 7.28 -0.58
CA MET A 123 2.98 8.25 -1.05
C MET A 123 2.30 9.61 -1.25
N GLY A 124 2.47 10.53 -0.28
CA GLY A 124 1.77 11.80 -0.24
C GLY A 124 2.18 12.78 -1.33
N ILE A 125 3.46 12.83 -1.69
CA ILE A 125 3.96 13.69 -2.78
C ILE A 125 3.31 13.29 -4.09
N GLU A 126 3.39 12.02 -4.43
CA GLU A 126 2.82 11.48 -5.66
C GLU A 126 1.28 11.50 -5.64
N GLY A 127 0.69 11.22 -4.48
CA GLY A 127 -0.75 11.30 -4.28
C GLY A 127 -1.30 12.70 -4.52
N ASN A 128 -0.62 13.73 -4.05
CA ASN A 128 -1.02 15.12 -4.27
C ASN A 128 -0.98 15.52 -5.74
N HIS A 129 0.00 15.03 -6.51
CA HIS A 129 0.10 15.30 -7.95
C HIS A 129 -0.90 14.47 -8.77
N SER A 130 -1.25 13.28 -8.29
CA SER A 130 -2.14 12.34 -8.99
C SER A 130 -3.62 12.46 -8.59
N GLY A 131 -3.96 13.29 -7.59
CA GLY A 131 -5.34 13.51 -7.14
C GLY A 131 -5.85 12.50 -6.10
N TYR A 132 -5.01 11.59 -5.57
CA TYR A 132 -5.36 10.69 -4.47
C TYR A 132 -5.19 11.41 -3.12
N ARG A 133 -6.23 12.13 -2.71
CA ARG A 133 -6.22 12.97 -1.48
C ARG A 133 -6.01 12.17 -0.19
N ASP A 134 -6.45 10.94 -0.17
CA ASP A 134 -6.36 10.00 0.96
C ASP A 134 -4.96 9.36 1.11
N CYS A 135 -3.98 9.74 0.28
CA CYS A 135 -2.57 9.37 0.42
C CYS A 135 -1.75 10.38 1.22
N SER A 136 -2.29 11.55 1.57
CA SER A 136 -1.53 12.62 2.27
C SER A 136 -1.33 12.30 3.76
N ARG A 137 -0.22 12.82 4.34
CA ARG A 137 0.01 12.71 5.80
C ARG A 137 -1.13 13.38 6.58
N ALA A 138 -1.60 14.53 6.13
CA ALA A 138 -2.70 15.24 6.78
C ALA A 138 -3.99 14.39 6.85
N TYR A 139 -4.32 13.66 5.78
CA TYR A 139 -5.45 12.75 5.79
C TYR A 139 -5.25 11.61 6.82
N MET A 140 -4.06 11.03 6.86
CA MET A 140 -3.74 9.95 7.79
C MET A 140 -3.67 10.43 9.25
N ASP A 141 -3.27 11.69 9.50
CA ASP A 141 -3.31 12.29 10.84
C ASP A 141 -4.76 12.42 11.33
N LEU A 142 -5.66 12.95 10.50
CA LEU A 142 -7.09 13.03 10.83
C LEU A 142 -7.70 11.65 11.09
N MET A 143 -7.36 10.66 10.24
CA MET A 143 -7.83 9.29 10.42
C MET A 143 -7.28 8.69 11.74
N GLN A 144 -6.02 8.94 12.08
CA GLN A 144 -5.41 8.48 13.32
C GLN A 144 -6.14 9.03 14.55
N GLU A 145 -6.48 10.32 14.57
CA GLU A 145 -7.20 10.92 15.68
C GLU A 145 -8.61 10.27 15.84
N ILE A 146 -9.30 10.03 14.72
CA ILE A 146 -10.58 9.31 14.75
C ILE A 146 -10.40 7.91 15.35
N LEU A 147 -9.38 7.17 14.91
CA LEU A 147 -9.12 5.81 15.36
C LEU A 147 -8.72 5.76 16.84
N ARG A 148 -7.97 6.72 17.34
CA ARG A 148 -7.65 6.86 18.77
C ARG A 148 -8.92 6.95 19.62
N VAL A 149 -9.89 7.74 19.17
CA VAL A 149 -11.19 7.87 19.83
C VAL A 149 -11.97 6.55 19.74
N ASP A 150 -12.07 5.96 18.55
CA ASP A 150 -12.81 4.71 18.33
C ASP A 150 -12.28 3.54 19.17
N LEU A 151 -10.95 3.43 19.28
CA LEU A 151 -10.26 2.35 19.99
C LEU A 151 -10.11 2.61 21.49
N GLY A 152 -10.34 3.85 21.95
CA GLY A 152 -10.02 4.27 23.32
C GLY A 152 -8.53 4.17 23.63
N ASP A 153 -7.66 4.32 22.63
CA ASP A 153 -6.21 4.17 22.72
C ASP A 153 -5.50 5.41 22.15
N PRO A 154 -5.07 6.36 23.00
CA PRO A 154 -4.42 7.59 22.56
C PRO A 154 -3.02 7.36 21.96
N GLU A 155 -2.42 6.18 22.20
CA GLU A 155 -1.09 5.83 21.69
C GLU A 155 -1.14 5.12 20.33
N PHE A 156 -2.35 4.82 19.82
CA PHE A 156 -2.47 4.16 18.51
C PHE A 156 -1.92 5.04 17.39
N THR A 157 -1.18 4.43 16.44
CA THR A 157 -0.52 5.17 15.36
C THR A 157 -0.77 4.58 13.98
N ILE A 158 -0.98 5.47 13.00
CA ILE A 158 -0.90 5.15 11.56
C ILE A 158 0.49 5.56 11.07
N ARG A 159 1.33 4.60 10.74
CA ARG A 159 2.69 4.80 10.27
C ARG A 159 2.72 4.82 8.74
N THR A 160 3.23 5.91 8.18
CA THR A 160 3.34 6.11 6.74
C THR A 160 4.77 6.50 6.37
N PRO A 161 5.74 5.57 6.46
CA PRO A 161 7.15 5.89 6.34
C PRO A 161 7.54 6.50 4.99
N LEU A 162 6.75 6.24 3.94
CA LEU A 162 7.03 6.67 2.57
C LEU A 162 6.30 7.97 2.17
N VAL A 163 5.47 8.54 3.05
CA VAL A 163 4.54 9.61 2.69
C VAL A 163 5.20 10.89 2.18
N VAL A 164 6.43 11.17 2.62
CA VAL A 164 7.22 12.34 2.22
C VAL A 164 8.34 12.02 1.24
N MET A 165 8.44 10.76 0.81
CA MET A 165 9.47 10.30 -0.11
C MET A 165 9.02 10.42 -1.57
N SER A 166 9.94 10.75 -2.46
CA SER A 166 9.83 10.54 -3.89
C SER A 166 10.01 9.06 -4.24
N LYS A 167 9.63 8.67 -5.45
CA LYS A 167 9.82 7.28 -5.88
C LYS A 167 11.30 6.89 -5.96
N LYS A 168 12.20 7.82 -6.29
CA LYS A 168 13.64 7.62 -6.25
C LYS A 168 14.11 7.28 -4.82
N GLU A 169 13.70 8.07 -3.82
CA GLU A 169 14.07 7.84 -2.41
C GLU A 169 13.54 6.50 -1.89
N THR A 170 12.38 6.03 -2.37
CA THR A 170 11.93 4.68 -2.02
C THR A 170 12.79 3.58 -2.64
N MET A 171 13.40 3.79 -3.83
CA MET A 171 14.39 2.88 -4.41
C MET A 171 15.69 2.88 -3.60
N GLU A 172 16.17 4.06 -3.20
CA GLU A 172 17.34 4.22 -2.34
C GLU A 172 17.15 3.48 -1.02
N LEU A 173 16.02 3.68 -0.36
CA LEU A 173 15.68 2.96 0.88
C LEU A 173 15.62 1.44 0.67
N GLY A 174 15.04 0.96 -0.43
CA GLY A 174 15.02 -0.47 -0.77
C GLY A 174 16.43 -1.03 -0.99
N HIS A 175 17.32 -0.24 -1.58
CA HIS A 175 18.74 -0.59 -1.76
C HIS A 175 19.49 -0.62 -0.42
N GLU A 176 19.31 0.37 0.44
CA GLU A 176 19.90 0.41 1.78
C GLU A 176 19.47 -0.78 2.66
N LEU A 177 18.27 -1.30 2.42
CA LEU A 177 17.73 -2.48 3.10
C LEU A 177 18.17 -3.81 2.45
N ASP A 178 18.93 -3.76 1.35
CA ASP A 178 19.35 -4.93 0.55
C ASP A 178 18.17 -5.77 0.01
N ILE A 179 17.07 -5.11 -0.32
CA ILE A 179 15.86 -5.76 -0.85
C ILE A 179 15.35 -5.17 -2.17
N LEU A 180 16.04 -4.18 -2.75
CA LEU A 180 15.55 -3.49 -3.95
C LEU A 180 15.32 -4.46 -5.12
N ASP A 181 16.27 -5.37 -5.37
CA ASP A 181 16.16 -6.36 -6.44
C ASP A 181 14.96 -7.29 -6.20
N PHE A 182 14.77 -7.76 -4.97
CA PHE A 182 13.59 -8.55 -4.61
C PHE A 182 12.30 -7.76 -4.84
N LEU A 183 12.23 -6.50 -4.40
CA LEU A 183 11.05 -5.65 -4.59
C LEU A 183 10.77 -5.42 -6.08
N TRP A 184 11.80 -5.23 -6.90
CA TRP A 184 11.66 -5.06 -8.34
C TRP A 184 11.10 -6.30 -9.04
N GLU A 185 11.63 -7.47 -8.69
CA GLU A 185 11.29 -8.75 -9.32
C GLU A 185 9.95 -9.31 -8.84
N GLU A 186 9.64 -9.19 -7.54
CA GLU A 186 8.57 -9.93 -6.90
C GLU A 186 7.34 -9.09 -6.56
N THR A 187 7.33 -7.76 -6.82
CA THR A 187 6.13 -6.95 -6.56
C THR A 187 5.34 -6.64 -7.82
N ILE A 188 4.02 -6.46 -7.66
CA ILE A 188 3.11 -6.05 -8.72
C ILE A 188 2.59 -4.66 -8.39
N THR A 189 3.03 -3.65 -9.17
CA THR A 189 2.56 -2.25 -9.08
C THR A 189 1.68 -1.88 -10.28
N CYS A 190 1.78 -2.67 -11.35
CA CYS A 190 1.09 -2.45 -12.61
C CYS A 190 -0.41 -2.69 -12.49
N TYR A 191 -1.24 -1.74 -12.91
CA TYR A 191 -2.71 -1.92 -12.95
C TYR A 191 -3.21 -3.01 -13.90
N GLN A 192 -2.32 -3.60 -14.71
CA GLN A 192 -2.60 -4.77 -15.55
C GLN A 192 -2.00 -6.06 -14.97
N GLY A 193 -1.52 -6.06 -13.72
CA GLY A 193 -0.97 -7.24 -13.05
C GLY A 193 0.41 -7.70 -13.54
N MET A 194 1.14 -6.85 -14.27
CA MET A 194 2.47 -7.20 -14.81
C MET A 194 3.57 -6.87 -13.79
N ARG A 195 4.57 -7.75 -13.71
CA ARG A 195 5.76 -7.55 -12.86
C ARG A 195 6.80 -6.65 -13.51
N ARG A 196 7.87 -6.37 -12.80
CA ARG A 196 9.06 -5.60 -13.26
C ARG A 196 8.65 -4.25 -13.84
N ASP A 197 9.05 -3.98 -15.08
CA ASP A 197 8.72 -2.73 -15.79
C ASP A 197 7.23 -2.52 -15.98
N GLY A 198 6.41 -3.55 -15.80
CA GLY A 198 4.97 -3.50 -15.99
C GLY A 198 4.56 -3.21 -17.43
N CYS A 199 3.38 -2.61 -17.61
CA CYS A 199 2.87 -2.25 -18.95
C CYS A 199 3.54 -1.00 -19.53
N LYS A 200 4.34 -0.25 -18.78
CA LYS A 200 5.00 1.03 -19.15
C LYS A 200 4.06 2.20 -19.49
N GLU A 201 2.75 1.98 -19.41
CA GLU A 201 1.72 2.95 -19.82
C GLU A 201 0.88 3.46 -18.65
N CYS A 202 0.54 2.60 -17.69
CA CYS A 202 -0.27 3.04 -16.56
C CYS A 202 0.53 3.97 -15.63
N PRO A 203 -0.14 4.90 -14.93
CA PRO A 203 0.52 5.88 -14.07
C PRO A 203 1.47 5.27 -13.05
N ALA A 204 1.09 4.12 -12.47
CA ALA A 204 1.90 3.43 -11.48
C ALA A 204 3.21 2.85 -12.09
N CYS A 205 3.16 2.33 -13.33
CA CYS A 205 4.36 1.86 -14.02
C CYS A 205 5.27 3.02 -14.45
N VAL A 206 4.70 4.10 -14.99
CA VAL A 206 5.47 5.28 -15.38
C VAL A 206 6.26 5.80 -14.18
N LEU A 207 5.57 6.06 -13.07
CA LEU A 207 6.18 6.57 -11.85
C LEU A 207 7.27 5.63 -11.29
N ARG A 208 7.01 4.32 -11.25
CA ARG A 208 7.96 3.31 -10.77
C ARG A 208 9.22 3.27 -11.64
N ASN A 209 9.05 3.29 -12.97
CA ASN A 209 10.16 3.22 -13.91
C ASN A 209 11.01 4.50 -13.92
N GLU A 210 10.37 5.67 -13.81
CA GLU A 210 11.07 6.94 -13.63
C GLU A 210 11.90 6.97 -12.36
N GLY A 211 11.33 6.53 -11.22
CA GLY A 211 12.07 6.42 -9.95
C GLY A 211 13.30 5.51 -10.07
N MET A 212 13.16 4.33 -10.71
CA MET A 212 14.28 3.42 -10.95
C MET A 212 15.32 4.02 -11.89
N ALA A 213 14.92 4.72 -12.94
CA ALA A 213 15.85 5.40 -13.84
C ALA A 213 16.65 6.49 -13.14
N GLN A 214 15.99 7.30 -12.30
CA GLN A 214 16.65 8.32 -11.48
C GLN A 214 17.61 7.73 -10.45
N PHE A 215 17.25 6.59 -9.83
CA PHE A 215 18.14 5.88 -8.91
C PHE A 215 19.41 5.40 -9.63
N LYS A 216 19.28 4.73 -10.77
CA LYS A 216 20.42 4.20 -11.56
C LYS A 216 21.31 5.28 -12.18
N ALA A 217 20.83 6.51 -12.34
CA ALA A 217 21.63 7.60 -12.91
C ALA A 217 22.69 8.17 -11.94
N ILE A 218 22.65 7.78 -10.65
CA ILE A 218 23.52 8.31 -9.58
C ILE A 218 24.51 7.25 -9.07
N GLY A 219 24.23 5.98 -9.29
CA GLY A 219 25.12 4.86 -8.98
C GLY A 219 25.91 4.43 -10.21
#